data_6d870a5cbe60f19f4dcb9a7cd429b16c
#
_entry.id   6d870a5cbe60f19f4dcb9a7cd429b16c
#
_cell.length_a   1.000
_cell.length_b   1.000
_cell.length_c   1.000
_cell.angle_alpha   90.00
_cell.angle_beta   90.00
_cell.angle_gamma   90.00
#
_symmetry.space_group_name_H-M   'P 1'
#
loop_
_entity.id
_entity.type
_entity.pdbx_description
1 polymer ?
#
loop_
_entity_poly.entity_id
_entity_poly.type
_entity_poly.pdbx_seq_one_letter_code
_entity_poly.pdbx_strand_id
1 'polypeptide(L)'
;MIQTKSYQIDGINDAELDIKRDSKLEFKLTYDNTKEIRSIITVIPGLGEDGDAYYRSKLAQSIARDMDAAVITVNYFGVKSNPPEAKFSIDEIDELILKTVADSIGNPIPDDIKLTKMDSDEIWNYINKHLFNFIGMQKITGKLRLDFKLPIHMTLAPPNGEYQNFGLMAALDVINSVLYIKNNPPFKVSPSCKNGGGLLRSM
;
A
#
# COMPACT_ATOMS: atom_id res chain seq x y z
N MET A 1 -5.90 -22.26 20.73
CA MET A 1 -5.54 -20.87 21.15
C MET A 1 -4.91 -20.16 19.96
N ILE A 2 -5.40 -18.95 19.63
CA ILE A 2 -4.87 -18.17 18.50
C ILE A 2 -3.43 -17.77 18.74
N GLN A 3 -2.58 -18.03 17.77
CA GLN A 3 -1.17 -17.64 17.74
C GLN A 3 -0.91 -16.79 16.50
N THR A 4 -0.03 -15.80 16.63
CA THR A 4 0.49 -15.01 15.51
C THR A 4 2.02 -15.06 15.54
N LYS A 5 2.62 -15.42 14.41
CA LYS A 5 4.07 -15.46 14.21
C LYS A 5 4.47 -14.52 13.08
N SER A 6 5.53 -13.75 13.29
CA SER A 6 6.13 -12.90 12.25
C SER A 6 7.25 -13.64 11.56
N TYR A 7 7.35 -13.45 10.25
CA TYR A 7 8.37 -14.04 9.39
C TYR A 7 9.04 -12.93 8.57
N GLN A 8 10.32 -13.14 8.32
CA GLN A 8 11.12 -12.30 7.44
C GLN A 8 11.98 -13.22 6.58
N ILE A 9 11.74 -13.22 5.27
CA ILE A 9 12.44 -14.06 4.30
C ILE A 9 13.01 -13.21 3.17
N ASP A 10 13.85 -13.81 2.34
CA ASP A 10 14.36 -13.13 1.16
C ASP A 10 13.22 -12.82 0.17
N GLY A 11 13.21 -11.58 -0.32
CA GLY A 11 12.31 -11.18 -1.40
C GLY A 11 12.79 -11.73 -2.75
N ILE A 12 11.89 -11.80 -3.72
CA ILE A 12 12.23 -12.22 -5.08
C ILE A 12 12.68 -10.98 -5.86
N ASN A 13 13.79 -11.10 -6.60
CA ASN A 13 14.24 -10.09 -7.56
C ASN A 13 13.35 -10.09 -8.79
N ASP A 14 13.29 -8.96 -9.49
CA ASP A 14 12.69 -8.92 -10.83
C ASP A 14 13.73 -9.42 -11.84
N ALA A 15 13.54 -10.66 -12.27
CA ALA A 15 14.47 -11.30 -13.20
C ALA A 15 14.30 -10.79 -14.65
N GLU A 16 13.15 -10.23 -14.99
CA GLU A 16 12.87 -9.70 -16.34
C GLU A 16 13.59 -8.37 -16.56
N LEU A 17 13.59 -7.52 -15.54
CA LEU A 17 14.21 -6.20 -15.59
C LEU A 17 15.60 -6.16 -14.92
N ASP A 18 16.12 -7.30 -14.47
CA ASP A 18 17.37 -7.43 -13.69
C ASP A 18 17.43 -6.47 -12.48
N ILE A 19 16.28 -6.24 -11.85
CA ILE A 19 16.19 -5.37 -10.67
C ILE A 19 16.41 -6.21 -9.42
N LYS A 20 17.46 -5.88 -8.68
CA LYS A 20 17.73 -6.49 -7.38
C LYS A 20 16.90 -5.81 -6.30
N ARG A 21 16.37 -6.61 -5.42
CA ARG A 21 15.62 -6.17 -4.26
C ARG A 21 16.50 -6.31 -3.01
N ASP A 22 16.64 -5.22 -2.27
CA ASP A 22 17.38 -5.21 -1.00
C ASP A 22 16.47 -5.47 0.20
N SER A 23 15.17 -5.16 0.07
CA SER A 23 14.21 -5.36 1.16
C SER A 23 13.81 -6.82 1.33
N LYS A 24 13.67 -7.25 2.59
CA LYS A 24 13.14 -8.57 2.93
C LYS A 24 11.62 -8.58 2.75
N LEU A 25 11.08 -9.76 2.44
CA LEU A 25 9.65 -10.01 2.51
C LEU A 25 9.24 -10.27 3.96
N GLU A 26 8.36 -9.43 4.48
CA GLU A 26 7.80 -9.55 5.82
C GLU A 26 6.33 -9.97 5.76
N PHE A 27 5.96 -10.92 6.60
CA PHE A 27 4.57 -11.33 6.72
C PHE A 27 4.26 -11.91 8.10
N LYS A 28 3.00 -11.92 8.48
CA LYS A 28 2.51 -12.54 9.70
C LYS A 28 1.61 -13.72 9.38
N LEU A 29 1.71 -14.76 10.17
CA LEU A 29 0.87 -15.94 10.11
C LEU A 29 0.07 -16.06 11.39
N THR A 30 -1.25 -16.05 11.27
CA THR A 30 -2.18 -16.23 12.39
C THR A 30 -2.97 -17.52 12.23
N TYR A 31 -2.97 -18.37 13.25
CA TYR A 31 -3.68 -19.66 13.23
C TYR A 31 -4.10 -20.09 14.63
N ASP A 32 -5.06 -21.01 14.73
CA ASP A 32 -5.38 -21.65 15.99
C ASP A 32 -4.57 -22.96 16.15
N ASN A 33 -3.69 -23.01 17.15
CA ASN A 33 -2.81 -24.15 17.39
C ASN A 33 -3.54 -25.39 17.95
N THR A 34 -4.82 -25.28 18.31
CA THR A 34 -5.65 -26.39 18.75
C THR A 34 -6.38 -27.09 17.63
N LYS A 35 -6.34 -26.51 16.41
CA LYS A 35 -7.03 -27.03 15.22
C LYS A 35 -6.09 -27.70 14.24
N GLU A 36 -6.65 -28.61 13.45
CA GLU A 36 -6.01 -29.07 12.22
C GLU A 36 -6.35 -28.13 11.07
N ILE A 37 -5.34 -27.53 10.46
CA ILE A 37 -5.52 -26.52 9.42
C ILE A 37 -5.78 -27.20 8.07
N ARG A 38 -6.85 -26.75 7.41
CA ARG A 38 -7.30 -27.24 6.09
C ARG A 38 -6.98 -26.29 4.95
N SER A 39 -6.76 -25.01 5.25
CA SER A 39 -6.53 -24.00 4.21
C SER A 39 -5.59 -22.91 4.70
N ILE A 40 -4.95 -22.24 3.73
CA ILE A 40 -4.24 -20.98 3.96
C ILE A 40 -5.04 -19.88 3.25
N ILE A 41 -5.35 -18.82 3.98
CA ILE A 41 -6.03 -17.63 3.49
C ILE A 41 -5.04 -16.48 3.54
N THR A 42 -4.89 -15.74 2.45
CA THR A 42 -4.03 -14.57 2.43
C THR A 42 -4.88 -13.30 2.42
N VAL A 43 -4.62 -12.40 3.37
CA VAL A 43 -5.19 -11.06 3.42
C VAL A 43 -4.18 -10.10 2.80
N ILE A 44 -4.53 -9.57 1.64
CA ILE A 44 -3.68 -8.66 0.87
C ILE A 44 -4.09 -7.22 1.20
N PRO A 45 -3.13 -6.35 1.61
CA PRO A 45 -3.42 -4.94 1.83
C PRO A 45 -3.74 -4.20 0.53
N GLY A 46 -4.58 -3.17 0.61
CA GLY A 46 -4.76 -2.22 -0.49
C GLY A 46 -3.52 -1.36 -0.71
N LEU A 47 -3.42 -0.73 -1.88
CA LEU A 47 -2.34 0.20 -2.18
C LEU A 47 -2.37 1.38 -1.18
N GLY A 48 -1.22 1.67 -0.58
CA GLY A 48 -1.10 2.76 0.41
C GLY A 48 -1.61 2.42 1.82
N GLU A 49 -2.04 1.17 2.07
CA GLU A 49 -2.43 0.73 3.40
C GLU A 49 -1.24 0.16 4.17
N ASP A 50 -1.23 0.38 5.49
CA ASP A 50 -0.28 -0.27 6.40
C ASP A 50 -0.57 -1.77 6.51
N GLY A 51 0.44 -2.61 6.23
CA GLY A 51 0.35 -4.06 6.38
C GLY A 51 0.05 -4.51 7.82
N ASP A 52 0.38 -3.69 8.80
CA ASP A 52 0.20 -3.95 10.22
C ASP A 52 -1.05 -3.30 10.83
N ALA A 53 -1.95 -2.74 9.99
CA ALA A 53 -3.16 -2.11 10.46
C ALA A 53 -3.95 -3.02 11.42
N TYR A 54 -4.39 -2.45 12.54
CA TYR A 54 -5.07 -3.15 13.63
C TYR A 54 -6.26 -3.99 13.16
N TYR A 55 -7.05 -3.48 12.21
CA TYR A 55 -8.23 -4.19 11.71
C TYR A 55 -7.86 -5.49 10.99
N ARG A 56 -6.71 -5.56 10.31
CA ARG A 56 -6.24 -6.79 9.63
C ARG A 56 -5.83 -7.85 10.63
N SER A 57 -5.15 -7.45 11.70
CA SER A 57 -4.82 -8.36 12.77
C SER A 57 -6.09 -8.94 13.41
N LYS A 58 -7.14 -8.13 13.56
CA LYS A 58 -8.44 -8.61 14.07
C LYS A 58 -9.16 -9.49 13.07
N LEU A 59 -9.15 -9.14 11.79
CA LEU A 59 -9.70 -9.98 10.72
C LEU A 59 -9.01 -11.34 10.66
N ALA A 60 -7.68 -11.37 10.67
CA ALA A 60 -6.90 -12.61 10.66
C ALA A 60 -7.22 -13.49 11.88
N GLN A 61 -7.35 -12.89 13.08
CA GLN A 61 -7.72 -13.61 14.30
C GLN A 61 -9.15 -14.16 14.23
N SER A 62 -10.10 -13.41 13.67
CA SER A 62 -11.48 -13.87 13.49
C SER A 62 -11.54 -15.06 12.54
N ILE A 63 -10.93 -14.93 11.36
CA ILE A 63 -10.88 -16.02 10.37
C ILE A 63 -10.24 -17.28 10.97
N ALA A 64 -9.09 -17.14 11.64
CA ALA A 64 -8.41 -18.29 12.26
C ALA A 64 -9.23 -18.95 13.38
N ARG A 65 -10.04 -18.16 14.10
CA ARG A 65 -10.95 -18.66 15.15
C ARG A 65 -12.14 -19.39 14.57
N ASP A 66 -12.75 -18.82 13.54
CA ASP A 66 -14.04 -19.27 13.03
C ASP A 66 -13.90 -20.35 11.95
N MET A 67 -12.70 -20.46 11.33
CA MET A 67 -12.40 -21.41 10.28
C MET A 67 -11.21 -22.30 10.64
N ASP A 68 -11.10 -23.46 9.98
CA ASP A 68 -9.93 -24.34 10.05
C ASP A 68 -8.84 -23.84 9.09
N ALA A 69 -8.46 -22.58 9.24
CA ALA A 69 -7.56 -21.88 8.34
C ALA A 69 -6.40 -21.20 9.06
N ALA A 70 -5.25 -21.19 8.41
CA ALA A 70 -4.15 -20.32 8.75
C ALA A 70 -4.21 -19.05 7.86
N VAL A 71 -4.02 -17.89 8.46
CA VAL A 71 -4.17 -16.61 7.76
C VAL A 71 -2.81 -15.93 7.65
N ILE A 72 -2.41 -15.61 6.41
CA ILE A 72 -1.22 -14.83 6.12
C ILE A 72 -1.64 -13.38 5.88
N THR A 73 -1.01 -12.44 6.59
CA THR A 73 -1.05 -11.01 6.27
C THR A 73 0.33 -10.62 5.77
N VAL A 74 0.42 -10.19 4.51
CA VAL A 74 1.70 -9.96 3.84
C VAL A 74 1.98 -8.47 3.66
N ASN A 75 3.22 -8.06 3.94
CA ASN A 75 3.76 -6.76 3.56
C ASN A 75 4.52 -6.95 2.25
N TYR A 76 3.77 -6.95 1.15
CA TYR A 76 4.35 -7.16 -0.17
C TYR A 76 5.24 -5.98 -0.60
N PHE A 77 6.01 -6.18 -1.66
CA PHE A 77 6.90 -5.17 -2.23
C PHE A 77 6.18 -3.83 -2.43
N GLY A 78 6.77 -2.77 -1.91
CA GLY A 78 6.20 -1.44 -1.94
C GLY A 78 5.22 -1.11 -0.79
N VAL A 79 4.95 -2.06 0.13
CA VAL A 79 4.16 -1.84 1.36
C VAL A 79 5.00 -2.16 2.57
N LYS A 80 5.09 -1.25 3.51
CA LYS A 80 5.76 -1.45 4.81
C LYS A 80 4.81 -1.48 5.98
N SER A 81 5.31 -2.10 7.08
CA SER A 81 4.71 -2.07 8.43
C SER A 81 4.79 -0.72 9.11
N ASN A 82 5.12 0.31 8.59
CA ASN A 82 5.13 1.73 8.93
C ASN A 82 5.76 2.43 7.73
N PRO A 83 5.05 2.53 6.59
CA PRO A 83 5.57 3.33 5.52
C PRO A 83 5.76 4.75 6.08
N PRO A 84 6.88 5.40 5.83
CA PRO A 84 6.91 6.83 5.95
C PRO A 84 5.73 7.33 5.10
N GLU A 85 5.04 8.36 5.56
CA GLU A 85 3.92 8.96 4.84
C GLU A 85 4.24 9.06 3.36
N ALA A 86 3.26 8.74 2.51
CA ALA A 86 3.46 8.72 1.07
C ALA A 86 4.01 10.07 0.64
N LYS A 87 5.27 10.10 0.24
CA LYS A 87 5.89 11.32 -0.26
C LYS A 87 5.50 11.53 -1.70
N PHE A 88 5.26 12.76 -2.06
CA PHE A 88 5.02 13.15 -3.44
C PHE A 88 5.85 14.39 -3.79
N SER A 89 6.06 14.59 -5.07
CA SER A 89 6.71 15.78 -5.62
C SER A 89 5.88 16.31 -6.79
N ILE A 90 6.13 17.54 -7.14
CA ILE A 90 5.59 18.19 -8.35
C ILE A 90 6.78 18.42 -9.28
N ASP A 91 6.68 18.03 -10.54
CA ASP A 91 7.70 18.32 -11.54
C ASP A 91 7.53 19.72 -12.18
N GLU A 92 8.46 20.12 -13.04
CA GLU A 92 8.45 21.46 -13.66
C GLU A 92 7.22 21.68 -14.55
N ILE A 93 6.78 20.65 -15.25
CA ILE A 93 5.62 20.73 -16.14
C ILE A 93 4.34 20.86 -15.32
N ASP A 94 4.20 20.05 -14.27
CA ASP A 94 3.05 20.07 -13.39
C ASP A 94 2.97 21.37 -12.58
N GLU A 95 4.13 21.92 -12.14
CA GLU A 95 4.18 23.27 -11.55
C GLU A 95 3.69 24.34 -12.52
N LEU A 96 4.13 24.28 -13.78
CA LEU A 96 3.70 25.23 -14.81
C LEU A 96 2.19 25.15 -15.05
N ILE A 97 1.64 23.93 -15.19
CA ILE A 97 0.21 23.70 -15.35
C ILE A 97 -0.57 24.26 -14.15
N LEU A 98 -0.13 23.96 -12.94
CA LEU A 98 -0.78 24.42 -11.72
C LEU A 98 -0.76 25.95 -11.62
N LYS A 99 0.37 26.60 -11.91
CA LYS A 99 0.49 28.05 -11.94
C LYS A 99 -0.43 28.69 -12.98
N THR A 100 -0.48 28.11 -14.18
CA THR A 100 -1.36 28.59 -15.26
C THR A 100 -2.84 28.51 -14.87
N VAL A 101 -3.27 27.40 -14.27
CA VAL A 101 -4.65 27.25 -13.83
C VAL A 101 -4.96 28.18 -12.65
N ALA A 102 -4.05 28.32 -11.70
CA ALA A 102 -4.20 29.23 -10.56
C ALA A 102 -4.35 30.69 -11.03
N ASP A 103 -3.55 31.12 -12.00
CA ASP A 103 -3.66 32.45 -12.61
C ASP A 103 -5.02 32.64 -13.31
N SER A 104 -5.46 31.65 -14.08
CA SER A 104 -6.75 31.70 -14.81
C SER A 104 -7.96 31.88 -13.93
N ILE A 105 -7.90 31.45 -12.66
CA ILE A 105 -8.97 31.63 -11.68
C ILE A 105 -8.80 32.87 -10.80
N GLY A 106 -7.76 33.68 -11.08
CA GLY A 106 -7.49 34.94 -10.37
C GLY A 106 -6.77 34.75 -9.01
N ASN A 107 -6.01 33.67 -8.85
CA ASN A 107 -5.18 33.40 -7.68
C ASN A 107 -3.76 32.96 -8.10
N PRO A 108 -2.96 33.82 -8.74
CA PRO A 108 -1.66 33.44 -9.26
C PRO A 108 -0.71 32.99 -8.14
N ILE A 109 0.05 31.94 -8.40
CA ILE A 109 1.15 31.51 -7.55
C ILE A 109 2.37 32.37 -7.89
N PRO A 110 2.96 33.09 -6.94
CA PRO A 110 4.11 33.95 -7.17
C PRO A 110 5.29 33.22 -7.81
N ASP A 111 6.07 33.89 -8.64
CA ASP A 111 7.18 33.29 -9.40
C ASP A 111 8.34 32.84 -8.50
N ASP A 112 8.52 33.47 -7.36
CA ASP A 112 9.49 33.09 -6.32
C ASP A 112 9.12 31.80 -5.60
N ILE A 113 7.85 31.39 -5.62
CA ILE A 113 7.39 30.13 -5.11
C ILE A 113 7.70 29.02 -6.11
N LYS A 114 8.58 28.09 -5.69
CA LYS A 114 8.99 26.91 -6.47
C LYS A 114 8.52 25.64 -5.78
N LEU A 115 7.37 25.12 -6.21
CA LEU A 115 6.79 23.91 -5.66
C LEU A 115 7.69 22.69 -5.92
N THR A 116 8.44 22.69 -7.00
CA THR A 116 9.44 21.67 -7.35
C THR A 116 10.58 21.53 -6.32
N LYS A 117 10.79 22.53 -5.46
CA LYS A 117 11.83 22.54 -4.43
C LYS A 117 11.29 22.30 -3.02
N MET A 118 9.98 22.16 -2.89
CA MET A 118 9.30 21.92 -1.60
C MET A 118 9.20 20.42 -1.33
N ASP A 119 9.16 20.05 -0.07
CA ASP A 119 8.81 18.70 0.34
C ASP A 119 7.28 18.48 0.27
N SER A 120 6.84 17.23 0.48
CA SER A 120 5.43 16.85 0.37
C SER A 120 4.52 17.64 1.31
N ASP A 121 4.98 17.89 2.54
CA ASP A 121 4.19 18.59 3.56
C ASP A 121 4.10 20.08 3.24
N GLU A 122 5.19 20.68 2.78
CA GLU A 122 5.22 22.07 2.33
C GLU A 122 4.29 22.29 1.14
N ILE A 123 4.34 21.40 0.12
CA ILE A 123 3.46 21.44 -1.05
C ILE A 123 2.01 21.31 -0.61
N TRP A 124 1.70 20.32 0.23
CA TRP A 124 0.34 20.08 0.69
C TRP A 124 -0.23 21.26 1.47
N ASN A 125 0.56 21.81 2.39
CA ASN A 125 0.18 22.97 3.18
C ASN A 125 -0.03 24.21 2.32
N TYR A 126 0.84 24.43 1.32
CA TYR A 126 0.70 25.54 0.38
C TYR A 126 -0.58 25.43 -0.42
N ILE A 127 -0.83 24.26 -1.05
CA ILE A 127 -2.01 24.02 -1.86
C ILE A 127 -3.30 24.18 -1.03
N ASN A 128 -3.36 23.58 0.14
CA ASN A 128 -4.53 23.70 1.02
C ASN A 128 -4.80 25.15 1.42
N LYS A 129 -3.78 25.85 1.91
CA LYS A 129 -3.93 27.18 2.47
C LYS A 129 -4.24 28.23 1.39
N HIS A 130 -3.57 28.16 0.26
CA HIS A 130 -3.65 29.20 -0.76
C HIS A 130 -4.61 28.87 -1.89
N LEU A 131 -4.67 27.62 -2.37
CA LEU A 131 -5.50 27.28 -3.51
C LEU A 131 -6.87 26.72 -3.12
N PHE A 132 -6.94 25.71 -2.27
CA PHE A 132 -8.24 25.11 -1.92
C PHE A 132 -9.13 26.03 -1.12
N ASN A 133 -8.58 26.81 -0.19
CA ASN A 133 -9.36 27.82 0.53
C ASN A 133 -9.90 28.89 -0.41
N PHE A 134 -9.09 29.38 -1.34
CA PHE A 134 -9.52 30.36 -2.33
C PHE A 134 -10.64 29.78 -3.22
N ILE A 135 -10.44 28.59 -3.78
CA ILE A 135 -11.42 27.91 -4.61
C ILE A 135 -12.75 27.71 -3.85
N GLY A 136 -12.65 27.29 -2.60
CA GLY A 136 -13.82 27.15 -1.73
C GLY A 136 -14.63 28.45 -1.60
N MET A 137 -13.95 29.56 -1.35
CA MET A 137 -14.57 30.88 -1.28
C MET A 137 -15.18 31.33 -2.62
N GLN A 138 -14.49 31.08 -3.74
CA GLN A 138 -15.01 31.42 -5.07
C GLN A 138 -16.26 30.58 -5.45
N LYS A 139 -16.33 29.33 -5.03
CA LYS A 139 -17.53 28.48 -5.17
C LYS A 139 -18.69 28.99 -4.35
N ILE A 140 -18.46 29.34 -3.08
CA ILE A 140 -19.49 29.87 -2.18
C ILE A 140 -20.07 31.19 -2.71
N THR A 141 -19.21 32.05 -3.27
CA THR A 141 -19.62 33.36 -3.84
C THR A 141 -20.16 33.25 -5.29
N GLY A 142 -20.25 32.06 -5.86
CA GLY A 142 -20.76 31.83 -7.20
C GLY A 142 -19.84 32.27 -8.35
N LYS A 143 -18.60 32.65 -8.07
CA LYS A 143 -17.61 33.05 -9.06
C LYS A 143 -16.96 31.86 -9.77
N LEU A 144 -16.90 30.70 -9.11
CA LEU A 144 -16.52 29.43 -9.70
C LEU A 144 -17.71 28.45 -9.62
N ARG A 145 -17.79 27.59 -10.62
CA ARG A 145 -18.80 26.51 -10.63
C ARG A 145 -18.55 25.56 -9.47
N LEU A 146 -19.61 24.98 -8.90
CA LEU A 146 -19.49 24.04 -7.77
C LEU A 146 -18.72 22.78 -8.14
N ASP A 147 -18.81 22.35 -9.41
CA ASP A 147 -18.13 21.17 -9.94
C ASP A 147 -16.68 21.44 -10.40
N PHE A 148 -16.19 22.67 -10.29
CA PHE A 148 -14.81 23.00 -10.65
C PHE A 148 -13.82 22.12 -9.84
N LYS A 149 -12.86 21.53 -10.55
CA LYS A 149 -11.78 20.75 -9.96
C LYS A 149 -10.45 21.35 -10.37
N LEU A 150 -9.57 21.59 -9.42
CA LEU A 150 -8.19 21.98 -9.69
C LEU A 150 -7.43 20.73 -10.15
N PRO A 151 -6.92 20.66 -11.38
CA PRO A 151 -6.05 19.57 -11.80
C PRO A 151 -4.70 19.72 -11.09
N ILE A 152 -4.34 18.73 -10.30
CA ILE A 152 -3.03 18.66 -9.63
C ILE A 152 -2.45 17.30 -9.98
N HIS A 153 -1.33 17.31 -10.69
CA HIS A 153 -0.55 16.13 -11.00
C HIS A 153 0.61 16.06 -10.03
N MET A 154 0.84 14.90 -9.48
CA MET A 154 1.89 14.66 -8.49
C MET A 154 2.58 13.34 -8.81
N THR A 155 3.89 13.32 -8.70
CA THR A 155 4.68 12.10 -8.76
C THR A 155 4.80 11.52 -7.37
N LEU A 156 4.27 10.31 -7.18
CA LEU A 156 4.41 9.59 -5.91
C LEU A 156 5.80 9.00 -5.80
N ALA A 157 6.49 9.29 -4.71
CA ALA A 157 7.75 8.62 -4.40
C ALA A 157 7.47 7.19 -3.95
N PRO A 158 8.17 6.20 -4.50
CA PRO A 158 8.02 4.82 -4.08
C PRO A 158 8.44 4.66 -2.61
N PRO A 159 7.76 3.81 -1.83
CA PRO A 159 8.18 3.47 -0.49
C PRO A 159 9.63 2.96 -0.51
N ASN A 160 10.45 3.48 0.39
CA ASN A 160 11.89 3.15 0.51
C ASN A 160 12.78 3.51 -0.69
N GLY A 161 12.30 4.26 -1.67
CA GLY A 161 13.03 4.50 -2.92
C GLY A 161 13.18 3.27 -3.81
N GLU A 162 12.45 2.20 -3.53
CA GLU A 162 12.49 0.98 -4.33
C GLU A 162 11.63 1.14 -5.61
N TYR A 163 12.15 0.62 -6.72
CA TYR A 163 11.42 0.59 -7.98
C TYR A 163 10.05 -0.10 -7.84
N GLN A 164 9.02 0.50 -8.41
CA GLN A 164 7.66 -0.05 -8.40
C GLN A 164 7.28 -0.60 -9.77
N ASN A 165 7.06 -1.89 -9.87
CA ASN A 165 6.56 -2.55 -11.08
C ASN A 165 5.04 -2.86 -11.04
N PHE A 166 4.32 -2.19 -10.16
CA PHE A 166 2.86 -2.16 -10.04
C PHE A 166 2.15 -3.51 -10.17
N GLY A 167 2.64 -4.52 -9.50
CA GLY A 167 1.91 -5.77 -9.34
C GLY A 167 2.74 -7.03 -9.40
N LEU A 168 3.73 -7.15 -10.28
CA LEU A 168 4.46 -8.40 -10.45
C LEU A 168 5.21 -8.81 -9.16
N MET A 169 6.08 -7.96 -8.63
CA MET A 169 6.84 -8.27 -7.41
C MET A 169 5.92 -8.43 -6.21
N ALA A 170 4.86 -7.60 -6.11
CA ALA A 170 3.86 -7.73 -5.06
C ALA A 170 3.13 -9.09 -5.13
N ALA A 171 2.74 -9.54 -6.32
CA ALA A 171 2.11 -10.85 -6.51
C ALA A 171 3.06 -12.01 -6.20
N LEU A 172 4.32 -11.91 -6.61
CA LEU A 172 5.34 -12.90 -6.30
C LEU A 172 5.60 -13.02 -4.79
N ASP A 173 5.57 -11.89 -4.06
CA ASP A 173 5.69 -11.91 -2.60
C ASP A 173 4.53 -12.63 -1.91
N VAL A 174 3.31 -12.38 -2.37
CA VAL A 174 2.15 -13.12 -1.87
C VAL A 174 2.32 -14.62 -2.09
N ILE A 175 2.70 -15.02 -3.30
CA ILE A 175 2.93 -16.43 -3.65
C ILE A 175 4.06 -17.02 -2.80
N ASN A 176 5.18 -16.30 -2.65
CA ASN A 176 6.34 -16.75 -1.90
C ASN A 176 6.03 -16.97 -0.41
N SER A 177 5.25 -16.06 0.19
CA SER A 177 4.80 -16.21 1.59
C SER A 177 3.96 -17.47 1.79
N VAL A 178 3.05 -17.76 0.84
CA VAL A 178 2.21 -18.97 0.87
C VAL A 178 3.07 -20.22 0.69
N LEU A 179 3.97 -20.23 -0.28
CA LEU A 179 4.87 -21.38 -0.53
C LEU A 179 5.78 -21.66 0.66
N TYR A 180 6.30 -20.60 1.28
CA TYR A 180 7.12 -20.75 2.49
C TYR A 180 6.37 -21.46 3.60
N ILE A 181 5.14 -21.02 3.93
CA ILE A 181 4.32 -21.64 4.97
C ILE A 181 3.84 -23.05 4.57
N LYS A 182 3.52 -23.26 3.28
CA LYS A 182 3.15 -24.60 2.78
C LYS A 182 4.28 -25.60 2.97
N ASN A 183 5.52 -25.19 2.74
CA ASN A 183 6.69 -26.06 2.87
C ASN A 183 7.16 -26.20 4.34
N ASN A 184 6.87 -25.22 5.19
CA ASN A 184 7.30 -25.18 6.58
C ASN A 184 6.12 -24.86 7.52
N PRO A 185 5.04 -25.68 7.57
CA PRO A 185 3.87 -25.36 8.36
C PRO A 185 4.18 -25.46 9.86
N PRO A 186 3.95 -24.40 10.65
CA PRO A 186 4.15 -24.43 12.11
C PRO A 186 2.94 -24.98 12.88
N PHE A 187 1.98 -25.57 12.18
CA PHE A 187 0.70 -26.07 12.68
C PHE A 187 0.44 -27.49 12.15
N LYS A 188 -0.54 -28.18 12.75
CA LYS A 188 -1.00 -29.48 12.25
C LYS A 188 -1.80 -29.29 10.96
N VAL A 189 -1.35 -29.94 9.90
CA VAL A 189 -2.07 -29.97 8.60
C VAL A 189 -3.06 -31.12 8.61
N SER A 190 -4.31 -30.84 8.24
CA SER A 190 -5.35 -31.87 8.15
C SER A 190 -4.99 -32.94 7.10
N PRO A 191 -5.21 -34.23 7.37
CA PRO A 191 -4.96 -35.31 6.43
C PRO A 191 -5.69 -35.14 5.08
N SER A 192 -6.85 -34.48 5.07
CA SER A 192 -7.60 -34.18 3.85
C SER A 192 -6.87 -33.23 2.88
N CYS A 193 -5.90 -32.44 3.37
CA CYS A 193 -5.08 -31.55 2.55
C CYS A 193 -3.86 -32.24 1.92
N LYS A 194 -3.43 -33.37 2.50
CA LYS A 194 -2.27 -34.11 1.97
C LYS A 194 -2.56 -34.85 0.67
N ASN A 195 -3.83 -35.13 0.37
CA ASN A 195 -4.28 -35.95 -0.76
C ASN A 195 -4.92 -35.16 -1.92
N GLY A 196 -5.06 -33.87 -1.83
CA GLY A 196 -5.65 -33.03 -2.87
C GLY A 196 -5.11 -31.62 -2.83
N GLY A 197 -4.77 -31.04 -3.99
CA GLY A 197 -4.13 -29.74 -4.16
C GLY A 197 -4.91 -28.51 -3.65
N GLY A 198 -5.56 -28.62 -2.51
CA GLY A 198 -6.60 -27.72 -2.01
C GLY A 198 -6.17 -26.71 -0.93
N LEU A 199 -4.92 -26.23 -0.91
CA LEU A 199 -4.47 -25.28 0.13
C LEU A 199 -4.61 -23.79 -0.23
N LEU A 200 -5.14 -23.46 -1.42
CA LEU A 200 -5.24 -22.08 -1.90
C LEU A 200 -6.70 -21.69 -2.14
N ARG A 201 -7.22 -20.78 -1.33
CA ARG A 201 -8.40 -19.97 -1.68
C ARG A 201 -8.02 -18.49 -1.53
N SER A 202 -8.15 -17.71 -2.61
CA SER A 202 -8.15 -16.26 -2.60
C SER A 202 -9.55 -15.75 -2.28
N MET A 203 -9.66 -14.76 -1.42
CA MET A 203 -10.82 -13.86 -1.33
C MET A 203 -10.41 -12.52 -1.86
#